data_7c988db7dfffb92bf5c701b0c76dcb00
#
_entry.id   7c988db7dfffb92bf5c701b0c76dcb00
#
_cell.length_a   1.000
_cell.length_b   1.000
_cell.length_c   1.000
_cell.angle_alpha   90.00
_cell.angle_beta   90.00
_cell.angle_gamma   90.00
#
_symmetry.space_group_name_H-M   'P 1'
#
loop_
_entity.id
_entity.type
_entity.pdbx_description
1 polymer ?
#
loop_
_entity_poly.entity_id
_entity_poly.type
_entity_poly.pdbx_seq_one_letter_code
_entity_poly.pdbx_strand_id
1 'polypeptide(L)'
;NICNLKCRICGGWSSSKWANEEIKQGSDIARYWMKQGQWPRKETNLWQEITDMLPNIDYFEFTGGEPFLIQEHYDILTASVEKHASKHQQIHYNTNGTTFPGHALDNIWPHFKEVEIAFSIDDIAERFEYQRYGAVWEEVNENVERISSYKNKFNLKTQICCTINIQNIYNLDSMAQWISKQNFDFVFFNYLQEDKVWNVQNLPNEYKNVIQQKLGKYSGPYEQDVQQAVRYMTSVDGFTAEIKDRLIRKVTDSDKFRKENFEAVFPEYAGLIYD
;
A
#
# COMPACT_ATOMS: atom_id res chain seq x y z
N ASN A 1 -9.38 8.79 6.76
CA ASN A 1 -9.08 7.38 7.12
C ASN A 1 -10.06 6.35 6.52
N ILE A 2 -10.80 6.70 5.46
CA ILE A 2 -11.67 5.73 4.79
C ILE A 2 -10.79 4.76 4.03
N CYS A 3 -10.85 3.47 4.38
CA CYS A 3 -10.17 2.40 3.67
C CYS A 3 -10.98 1.11 3.80
N ASN A 4 -11.00 0.33 2.75
CA ASN A 4 -11.69 -0.96 2.70
C ASN A 4 -10.80 -2.16 3.12
N LEU A 5 -9.51 -1.94 3.36
CA LEU A 5 -8.55 -2.99 3.73
C LEU A 5 -8.08 -2.88 5.19
N LYS A 6 -7.48 -3.98 5.67
CA LYS A 6 -6.81 -4.09 6.97
C LYS A 6 -5.40 -4.67 6.79
N CYS A 7 -4.56 -3.94 6.06
CA CYS A 7 -3.19 -4.37 5.77
C CYS A 7 -2.38 -4.61 7.05
N ARG A 8 -1.54 -5.66 7.07
CA ARG A 8 -0.77 -6.08 8.26
C ARG A 8 0.22 -5.03 8.77
N ILE A 9 0.74 -4.20 7.87
CA ILE A 9 1.68 -3.10 8.20
C ILE A 9 0.97 -1.77 8.48
N CYS A 10 -0.36 -1.76 8.55
CA CYS A 10 -1.19 -0.58 8.79
C CYS A 10 -1.90 -0.67 10.15
N GLY A 11 -2.75 0.31 10.48
CA GLY A 11 -3.54 0.33 11.72
C GLY A 11 -4.73 1.27 11.64
N GLY A 12 -5.45 1.40 12.75
CA GLY A 12 -6.67 2.19 12.86
C GLY A 12 -6.50 3.68 12.60
N TRP A 13 -5.28 4.21 12.68
CA TRP A 13 -4.96 5.60 12.33
C TRP A 13 -5.12 5.91 10.82
N SER A 14 -4.96 4.91 9.94
CA SER A 14 -5.06 5.08 8.48
C SER A 14 -6.20 4.30 7.84
N SER A 15 -6.80 3.33 8.53
CA SER A 15 -7.88 2.51 7.98
C SER A 15 -9.08 2.44 8.91
N SER A 16 -10.24 2.88 8.40
CA SER A 16 -11.52 2.76 9.10
C SER A 16 -11.92 1.30 9.36
N LYS A 17 -11.51 0.36 8.50
CA LYS A 17 -11.75 -1.07 8.72
C LYS A 17 -10.89 -1.61 9.87
N TRP A 18 -9.62 -1.18 9.95
CA TRP A 18 -8.75 -1.49 11.08
C TRP A 18 -9.28 -0.89 12.38
N ALA A 19 -9.61 0.41 12.38
CA ALA A 19 -10.15 1.05 13.57
C ALA A 19 -11.41 0.34 14.08
N ASN A 20 -12.30 -0.11 13.20
CA ASN A 20 -13.47 -0.89 13.59
C ASN A 20 -13.12 -2.26 14.20
N GLU A 21 -12.06 -2.93 13.72
CA GLU A 21 -11.56 -4.17 14.31
C GLU A 21 -10.98 -3.92 15.70
N GLU A 22 -10.11 -2.92 15.85
CA GLU A 22 -9.51 -2.53 17.13
C GLU A 22 -10.57 -2.09 18.16
N ILE A 23 -11.63 -1.39 17.73
CA ILE A 23 -12.76 -1.03 18.59
C ILE A 23 -13.48 -2.27 19.13
N LYS A 24 -13.68 -3.29 18.31
CA LYS A 24 -14.26 -4.57 18.76
C LYS A 24 -13.37 -5.31 19.76
N GLN A 25 -12.05 -5.08 19.69
CA GLN A 25 -11.06 -5.58 20.63
C GLN A 25 -10.91 -4.69 21.89
N GLY A 26 -11.70 -3.60 22.01
CA GLY A 26 -11.74 -2.74 23.18
C GLY A 26 -10.85 -1.50 23.12
N SER A 27 -10.28 -1.14 21.97
CA SER A 27 -9.38 0.01 21.85
C SER A 27 -10.11 1.36 21.92
N ASP A 28 -9.82 2.17 22.94
CA ASP A 28 -10.33 3.54 23.06
C ASP A 28 -9.64 4.51 22.09
N ILE A 29 -8.36 4.28 21.80
CA ILE A 29 -7.62 5.10 20.83
C ILE A 29 -8.19 4.96 19.43
N ALA A 30 -8.64 3.76 19.04
CA ALA A 30 -9.28 3.54 17.75
C ALA A 30 -10.64 4.28 17.66
N ARG A 31 -11.40 4.35 18.76
CA ARG A 31 -12.62 5.18 18.83
C ARG A 31 -12.32 6.66 18.63
N TYR A 32 -11.23 7.14 19.21
CA TYR A 32 -10.76 8.51 19.02
C TYR A 32 -10.40 8.76 17.55
N TRP A 33 -9.60 7.93 16.90
CA TRP A 33 -9.23 8.07 15.48
C TRP A 33 -10.47 8.07 14.57
N MET A 34 -11.42 7.17 14.79
CA MET A 34 -12.67 7.14 14.01
C MET A 34 -13.46 8.44 14.13
N LYS A 35 -13.48 9.04 15.30
CA LYS A 35 -14.15 10.33 15.52
C LYS A 35 -13.42 11.49 14.84
N GLN A 36 -12.10 11.51 14.90
CA GLN A 36 -11.28 12.56 14.29
C GLN A 36 -11.23 12.46 12.76
N GLY A 37 -11.14 11.27 12.20
CA GLY A 37 -11.08 11.04 10.76
C GLY A 37 -12.31 11.52 9.95
N GLN A 38 -13.33 12.05 10.63
CA GLN A 38 -14.53 12.63 10.00
C GLN A 38 -14.51 14.16 9.94
N TRP A 39 -13.47 14.84 10.47
CA TRP A 39 -13.47 16.30 10.57
C TRP A 39 -13.56 17.02 9.22
N PRO A 40 -12.89 16.61 8.12
CA PRO A 40 -12.99 17.32 6.86
C PRO A 40 -14.42 17.42 6.32
N ARG A 41 -15.23 16.39 6.56
CA ARG A 41 -16.63 16.35 6.12
C ARG A 41 -17.54 17.29 6.90
N LYS A 42 -17.13 17.74 8.07
CA LYS A 42 -17.90 18.64 8.95
C LYS A 42 -17.54 20.10 8.73
N GLU A 43 -16.41 20.38 8.07
CA GLU A 43 -15.89 21.73 7.86
C GLU A 43 -16.27 22.22 6.45
N THR A 44 -17.45 22.82 6.34
CA THR A 44 -17.98 23.32 5.06
C THR A 44 -17.11 24.40 4.43
N ASN A 45 -16.45 25.23 5.23
CA ASN A 45 -15.59 26.31 4.72
C ASN A 45 -14.30 25.79 4.09
N LEU A 46 -13.72 24.69 4.61
CA LEU A 46 -12.50 24.11 4.07
C LEU A 46 -12.62 23.80 2.57
N TRP A 47 -13.70 23.17 2.17
CA TRP A 47 -13.89 22.78 0.77
C TRP A 47 -14.10 23.99 -0.14
N GLN A 48 -14.77 25.05 0.36
CA GLN A 48 -14.90 26.30 -0.37
C GLN A 48 -13.53 26.98 -0.53
N GLU A 49 -12.76 27.09 0.55
CA GLU A 49 -11.41 27.67 0.53
C GLU A 49 -10.50 26.95 -0.46
N ILE A 50 -10.48 25.61 -0.45
CA ILE A 50 -9.73 24.81 -1.43
C ILE A 50 -10.19 25.13 -2.85
N THR A 51 -11.52 25.20 -3.07
CA THR A 51 -12.09 25.50 -4.38
C THR A 51 -11.70 26.89 -4.90
N ASP A 52 -11.58 27.87 -4.01
CA ASP A 52 -11.14 29.22 -4.36
C ASP A 52 -9.64 29.30 -4.68
N MET A 53 -8.85 28.40 -4.10
CA MET A 53 -7.40 28.31 -4.35
C MET A 53 -7.03 27.52 -5.62
N LEU A 54 -7.97 26.78 -6.23
CA LEU A 54 -7.69 25.89 -7.37
C LEU A 54 -6.85 26.51 -8.48
N PRO A 55 -7.04 27.78 -8.91
CA PRO A 55 -6.22 28.39 -9.94
C PRO A 55 -4.73 28.52 -9.59
N ASN A 56 -4.39 28.43 -8.30
CA ASN A 56 -3.02 28.58 -7.79
C ASN A 56 -2.39 27.26 -7.31
N ILE A 57 -3.08 26.14 -7.52
CA ILE A 57 -2.59 24.80 -7.16
C ILE A 57 -2.01 24.16 -8.41
N ASP A 58 -0.75 23.72 -8.35
CA ASP A 58 -0.09 23.02 -9.44
C ASP A 58 -0.08 21.50 -9.27
N TYR A 59 -0.22 21.01 -8.03
CA TYR A 59 -0.05 19.61 -7.70
C TYR A 59 -1.01 19.16 -6.59
N PHE A 60 -1.66 18.03 -6.83
CA PHE A 60 -2.47 17.32 -5.85
C PHE A 60 -1.82 15.97 -5.51
N GLU A 61 -1.71 15.69 -4.23
CA GLU A 61 -1.32 14.38 -3.74
C GLU A 61 -2.44 13.79 -2.87
N PHE A 62 -3.02 12.68 -3.32
CA PHE A 62 -4.08 11.97 -2.62
C PHE A 62 -3.53 10.68 -2.03
N THR A 63 -3.36 10.69 -0.72
CA THR A 63 -2.85 9.58 0.08
C THR A 63 -3.79 9.28 1.26
N GLY A 64 -3.39 8.38 2.11
CA GLY A 64 -4.10 8.08 3.37
C GLY A 64 -4.77 6.72 3.35
N GLY A 65 -6.07 6.61 3.56
CA GLY A 65 -6.79 5.35 3.51
C GLY A 65 -6.83 4.75 2.10
N GLU A 66 -7.97 4.85 1.43
CA GLU A 66 -8.11 4.57 -0.01
C GLU A 66 -8.76 5.77 -0.68
N PRO A 67 -8.00 6.56 -1.47
CA PRO A 67 -8.51 7.78 -2.05
C PRO A 67 -9.67 7.54 -3.03
N PHE A 68 -9.69 6.42 -3.75
CA PHE A 68 -10.77 6.13 -4.71
C PHE A 68 -12.14 5.86 -4.06
N LEU A 69 -12.20 5.76 -2.73
CA LEU A 69 -13.45 5.67 -1.95
C LEU A 69 -13.96 7.02 -1.44
N ILE A 70 -13.24 8.12 -1.70
CA ILE A 70 -13.54 9.44 -1.13
C ILE A 70 -14.12 10.32 -2.22
N GLN A 71 -15.41 10.65 -2.14
CA GLN A 71 -16.10 11.45 -3.17
C GLN A 71 -15.58 12.89 -3.20
N GLU A 72 -15.28 13.46 -2.06
CA GLU A 72 -14.95 14.88 -1.92
C GLU A 72 -13.75 15.31 -2.76
N HIS A 73 -12.75 14.42 -2.98
CA HIS A 73 -11.63 14.78 -3.84
C HIS A 73 -12.01 14.79 -5.34
N TYR A 74 -12.93 13.92 -5.77
CA TYR A 74 -13.45 13.97 -7.15
C TYR A 74 -14.26 15.25 -7.41
N ASP A 75 -14.97 15.74 -6.40
CA ASP A 75 -15.72 17.00 -6.49
C ASP A 75 -14.74 18.19 -6.67
N ILE A 76 -13.64 18.21 -5.92
CA ILE A 76 -12.56 19.21 -6.09
C ILE A 76 -11.95 19.16 -7.51
N LEU A 77 -11.63 17.96 -7.99
CA LEU A 77 -11.05 17.80 -9.32
C LEU A 77 -12.05 18.21 -10.43
N THR A 78 -13.32 17.90 -10.25
CA THR A 78 -14.39 18.36 -11.17
C THR A 78 -14.47 19.89 -11.19
N ALA A 79 -14.47 20.53 -10.01
CA ALA A 79 -14.45 21.99 -9.91
C ALA A 79 -13.19 22.60 -10.56
N SER A 80 -12.04 21.90 -10.49
CA SER A 80 -10.80 22.31 -11.16
C SER A 80 -10.93 22.29 -12.69
N VAL A 81 -11.62 21.28 -13.25
CA VAL A 81 -11.93 21.21 -14.69
C VAL A 81 -12.87 22.36 -15.10
N GLU A 82 -13.93 22.59 -14.33
CA GLU A 82 -14.92 23.66 -14.59
C GLU A 82 -14.28 25.05 -14.54
N LYS A 83 -13.33 25.27 -13.65
CA LYS A 83 -12.56 26.53 -13.53
C LYS A 83 -11.39 26.63 -14.54
N HIS A 84 -11.20 25.65 -15.41
CA HIS A 84 -10.10 25.55 -16.36
C HIS A 84 -8.69 25.54 -15.77
N ALA A 85 -8.57 25.24 -14.45
CA ALA A 85 -7.30 25.14 -13.76
C ALA A 85 -6.59 23.80 -14.02
N SER A 86 -7.32 22.74 -14.31
CA SER A 86 -6.79 21.37 -14.49
C SER A 86 -5.65 21.23 -15.51
N LYS A 87 -5.60 22.10 -16.53
CA LYS A 87 -4.61 22.01 -17.63
C LYS A 87 -3.16 22.18 -17.21
N HIS A 88 -2.89 22.86 -16.08
CA HIS A 88 -1.54 23.00 -15.54
C HIS A 88 -1.29 22.09 -14.32
N GLN A 89 -2.33 21.47 -13.80
CA GLN A 89 -2.27 20.68 -12.57
C GLN A 89 -1.86 19.23 -12.84
N GLN A 90 -1.06 18.70 -11.92
CA GLN A 90 -0.68 17.30 -11.84
C GLN A 90 -1.35 16.64 -10.64
N ILE A 91 -1.67 15.35 -10.78
CA ILE A 91 -2.31 14.57 -9.73
C ILE A 91 -1.46 13.33 -9.45
N HIS A 92 -1.20 13.07 -8.18
CA HIS A 92 -0.61 11.83 -7.71
C HIS A 92 -1.53 11.09 -6.75
N TYR A 93 -1.70 9.80 -6.97
CA TYR A 93 -2.47 8.90 -6.10
C TYR A 93 -1.60 7.78 -5.55
N ASN A 94 -1.78 7.50 -4.25
CA ASN A 94 -1.38 6.22 -3.68
C ASN A 94 -2.64 5.39 -3.41
N THR A 95 -2.83 4.30 -4.14
CA THR A 95 -4.02 3.45 -4.05
C THR A 95 -3.68 2.00 -3.74
N ASN A 96 -4.60 1.30 -3.09
CA ASN A 96 -4.48 -0.14 -2.86
C ASN A 96 -4.94 -0.98 -4.07
N GLY A 97 -5.43 -0.34 -5.13
CA GLY A 97 -5.82 -0.97 -6.39
C GLY A 97 -7.14 -1.74 -6.37
N THR A 98 -7.85 -1.79 -5.25
CA THR A 98 -9.11 -2.58 -5.15
C THR A 98 -10.31 -1.92 -5.80
N THR A 99 -10.22 -0.64 -6.15
CA THR A 99 -11.32 0.14 -6.72
C THR A 99 -10.96 0.60 -8.12
N PHE A 100 -11.83 0.34 -9.10
CA PHE A 100 -11.66 0.87 -10.45
C PHE A 100 -12.34 2.24 -10.58
N PRO A 101 -11.60 3.35 -10.80
CA PRO A 101 -12.15 4.70 -10.83
C PRO A 101 -12.66 5.10 -12.24
N GLY A 102 -13.56 4.31 -12.82
CA GLY A 102 -13.97 4.44 -14.23
C GLY A 102 -14.48 5.83 -14.61
N HIS A 103 -15.30 6.46 -13.74
CA HIS A 103 -15.81 7.81 -14.01
C HIS A 103 -14.67 8.85 -14.09
N ALA A 104 -13.69 8.76 -13.19
CA ALA A 104 -12.55 9.69 -13.21
C ALA A 104 -11.66 9.47 -14.43
N LEU A 105 -11.40 8.21 -14.80
CA LEU A 105 -10.63 7.83 -16.00
C LEU A 105 -11.27 8.34 -17.29
N ASP A 106 -12.61 8.35 -17.38
CA ASP A 106 -13.29 8.75 -18.60
C ASP A 106 -13.63 10.25 -18.65
N ASN A 107 -13.90 10.91 -17.51
CA ASN A 107 -14.53 12.23 -17.50
C ASN A 107 -13.76 13.31 -16.73
N ILE A 108 -12.81 12.98 -15.86
CA ILE A 108 -12.12 13.96 -15.01
C ILE A 108 -10.64 14.05 -15.40
N TRP A 109 -9.90 12.95 -15.26
CA TRP A 109 -8.46 12.92 -15.41
C TRP A 109 -7.91 13.28 -16.80
N PRO A 110 -8.61 13.04 -17.93
CA PRO A 110 -8.14 13.48 -19.23
C PRO A 110 -7.96 15.00 -19.39
N HIS A 111 -8.53 15.78 -18.48
CA HIS A 111 -8.42 17.25 -18.49
C HIS A 111 -7.18 17.78 -17.75
N PHE A 112 -6.45 16.93 -17.03
CA PHE A 112 -5.27 17.30 -16.26
C PHE A 112 -3.98 17.18 -17.08
N LYS A 113 -2.98 17.96 -16.68
CA LYS A 113 -1.66 17.94 -17.32
C LYS A 113 -1.01 16.57 -17.26
N GLU A 114 -1.13 15.92 -16.10
CA GLU A 114 -0.62 14.58 -15.84
C GLU A 114 -1.36 13.95 -14.66
N VAL A 115 -1.59 12.65 -14.72
CA VAL A 115 -2.10 11.85 -13.59
C VAL A 115 -1.12 10.71 -13.37
N GLU A 116 -0.64 10.56 -12.15
CA GLU A 116 0.21 9.46 -11.71
C GLU A 116 -0.52 8.61 -10.67
N ILE A 117 -0.55 7.29 -10.89
CA ILE A 117 -1.18 6.34 -9.98
C ILE A 117 -0.11 5.37 -9.47
N ALA A 118 0.22 5.49 -8.19
CA ALA A 118 1.11 4.58 -7.48
C ALA A 118 0.28 3.47 -6.81
N PHE A 119 0.40 2.26 -7.34
CA PHE A 119 -0.22 1.08 -6.76
C PHE A 119 0.60 0.56 -5.59
N SER A 120 -0.02 0.50 -4.42
CA SER A 120 0.58 -0.08 -3.23
C SER A 120 0.42 -1.61 -3.29
N ILE A 121 1.36 -2.31 -3.89
CA ILE A 121 1.36 -3.77 -4.04
C ILE A 121 2.67 -4.31 -3.48
N ASP A 122 2.58 -5.09 -2.40
CA ASP A 122 3.76 -5.55 -1.66
C ASP A 122 4.16 -6.98 -2.02
N ASP A 123 3.24 -7.79 -2.59
CA ASP A 123 3.47 -9.16 -3.05
C ASP A 123 2.39 -9.53 -4.09
N ILE A 124 2.30 -10.80 -4.47
CA ILE A 124 1.34 -11.36 -5.44
C ILE A 124 0.55 -12.51 -4.82
N ALA A 125 -0.59 -12.83 -5.43
CA ALA A 125 -1.44 -13.96 -5.08
C ALA A 125 -1.80 -14.01 -3.57
N GLU A 126 -1.81 -15.20 -2.97
CA GLU A 126 -2.18 -15.42 -1.58
C GLU A 126 -1.35 -14.61 -0.58
N ARG A 127 -0.06 -14.37 -0.89
CA ARG A 127 0.82 -13.56 -0.05
C ARG A 127 0.38 -12.09 -0.02
N PHE A 128 -0.07 -11.56 -1.15
CA PHE A 128 -0.66 -10.23 -1.22
C PHE A 128 -1.94 -10.15 -0.39
N GLU A 129 -2.84 -11.12 -0.52
CA GLU A 129 -4.13 -11.16 0.19
C GLU A 129 -3.95 -11.24 1.70
N TYR A 130 -2.99 -12.05 2.17
CA TYR A 130 -2.63 -12.13 3.58
C TYR A 130 -2.11 -10.78 4.11
N GLN A 131 -1.20 -10.15 3.38
CA GLN A 131 -0.61 -8.86 3.78
C GLN A 131 -1.66 -7.73 3.75
N ARG A 132 -2.56 -7.77 2.74
CA ARG A 132 -3.58 -6.75 2.50
C ARG A 132 -4.99 -7.31 2.71
N TYR A 133 -5.23 -7.80 3.91
CA TYR A 133 -6.47 -8.48 4.29
C TYR A 133 -7.72 -7.72 3.84
N GLY A 134 -8.54 -8.40 3.06
CA GLY A 134 -9.77 -7.88 2.43
C GLY A 134 -9.62 -7.50 0.97
N ALA A 135 -8.41 -7.61 0.39
CA ALA A 135 -8.21 -7.56 -1.05
C ALA A 135 -8.34 -8.95 -1.67
N VAL A 136 -8.68 -8.98 -2.95
CA VAL A 136 -8.65 -10.17 -3.82
C VAL A 136 -7.62 -9.88 -4.91
N TRP A 137 -6.61 -10.72 -5.03
CA TRP A 137 -5.48 -10.49 -5.92
C TRP A 137 -5.88 -10.35 -7.38
N GLU A 138 -6.73 -11.24 -7.86
CA GLU A 138 -7.20 -11.25 -9.24
C GLU A 138 -7.90 -9.93 -9.61
N GLU A 139 -8.73 -9.39 -8.71
CA GLU A 139 -9.42 -8.10 -8.92
C GLU A 139 -8.43 -6.93 -8.97
N VAL A 140 -7.41 -6.94 -8.09
CA VAL A 140 -6.39 -5.89 -8.07
C VAL A 140 -5.53 -5.96 -9.33
N ASN A 141 -5.09 -7.15 -9.74
CA ASN A 141 -4.31 -7.34 -10.97
C ASN A 141 -5.10 -6.90 -12.21
N GLU A 142 -6.39 -7.26 -12.30
CA GLU A 142 -7.26 -6.79 -13.39
C GLU A 142 -7.39 -5.25 -13.38
N ASN A 143 -7.57 -4.63 -12.22
CA ASN A 143 -7.65 -3.18 -12.11
C ASN A 143 -6.35 -2.48 -12.55
N VAL A 144 -5.19 -3.02 -12.20
CA VAL A 144 -3.89 -2.52 -12.67
C VAL A 144 -3.81 -2.54 -14.20
N GLU A 145 -4.18 -3.65 -14.84
CA GLU A 145 -4.15 -3.80 -16.29
C GLU A 145 -5.15 -2.83 -16.96
N ARG A 146 -6.38 -2.77 -16.45
CA ARG A 146 -7.44 -1.89 -16.97
C ARG A 146 -7.06 -0.42 -16.86
N ILE A 147 -6.55 0.04 -15.70
CA ILE A 147 -6.10 1.42 -15.50
C ILE A 147 -4.92 1.70 -16.43
N SER A 148 -3.94 0.81 -16.52
CA SER A 148 -2.77 0.98 -17.39
C SER A 148 -3.14 1.09 -18.86
N SER A 149 -4.25 0.50 -19.31
CA SER A 149 -4.73 0.62 -20.69
C SER A 149 -5.13 2.06 -21.07
N TYR A 150 -5.42 2.91 -20.10
CA TYR A 150 -5.78 4.32 -20.32
C TYR A 150 -4.59 5.22 -20.67
N LYS A 151 -3.35 4.76 -20.54
CA LYS A 151 -2.14 5.51 -20.96
C LYS A 151 -2.18 5.94 -22.43
N ASN A 152 -2.92 5.25 -23.26
CA ASN A 152 -3.11 5.59 -24.66
C ASN A 152 -4.17 6.70 -24.89
N LYS A 153 -4.91 7.08 -23.83
CA LYS A 153 -6.02 8.05 -23.95
C LYS A 153 -5.64 9.45 -23.46
N PHE A 154 -4.80 9.54 -22.43
CA PHE A 154 -4.33 10.80 -21.85
C PHE A 154 -2.98 10.59 -21.14
N ASN A 155 -2.37 11.66 -20.62
CA ASN A 155 -1.08 11.59 -19.94
C ASN A 155 -1.23 10.93 -18.54
N LEU A 156 -1.33 9.62 -18.54
CA LEU A 156 -1.37 8.76 -17.36
C LEU A 156 -0.03 8.06 -17.16
N LYS A 157 0.50 8.17 -15.96
CA LYS A 157 1.65 7.39 -15.48
C LYS A 157 1.20 6.39 -14.44
N THR A 158 1.79 5.22 -14.44
CA THR A 158 1.55 4.22 -13.40
C THR A 158 2.85 3.81 -12.73
N GLN A 159 2.78 3.65 -11.43
CA GLN A 159 3.91 3.29 -10.59
C GLN A 159 3.55 2.11 -9.71
N ILE A 160 4.52 1.23 -9.44
CA ILE A 160 4.44 0.30 -8.32
C ILE A 160 5.17 0.90 -7.11
N CYS A 161 4.52 0.84 -5.95
CA CYS A 161 5.13 1.15 -4.66
C CYS A 161 5.08 -0.11 -3.79
N CYS A 162 6.21 -0.81 -3.69
CA CYS A 162 6.35 -2.03 -2.90
C CYS A 162 7.09 -1.74 -1.61
N THR A 163 6.43 -1.93 -0.47
CA THR A 163 7.06 -1.78 0.85
C THR A 163 7.64 -3.10 1.33
N ILE A 164 8.96 -3.22 1.23
CA ILE A 164 9.71 -4.43 1.64
C ILE A 164 9.63 -4.59 3.16
N ASN A 165 9.14 -5.74 3.57
CA ASN A 165 8.97 -6.14 4.95
C ASN A 165 9.18 -7.66 5.11
N ILE A 166 9.08 -8.21 6.32
CA ILE A 166 9.36 -9.63 6.54
C ILE A 166 8.43 -10.57 5.78
N GLN A 167 7.22 -10.12 5.39
CA GLN A 167 6.24 -10.97 4.73
C GLN A 167 6.52 -11.14 3.23
N ASN A 168 7.24 -10.21 2.60
CA ASN A 168 7.45 -10.23 1.14
C ASN A 168 8.91 -10.42 0.71
N ILE A 169 9.89 -10.16 1.58
CA ILE A 169 11.30 -10.20 1.15
C ILE A 169 11.70 -11.55 0.56
N TYR A 170 11.21 -12.68 1.08
CA TYR A 170 11.55 -13.99 0.54
C TYR A 170 11.05 -14.19 -0.90
N ASN A 171 9.92 -13.58 -1.26
CA ASN A 171 9.27 -13.71 -2.56
C ASN A 171 9.58 -12.56 -3.53
N LEU A 172 10.58 -11.73 -3.21
CA LEU A 172 10.90 -10.52 -3.98
C LEU A 172 11.34 -10.80 -5.42
N ASP A 173 11.92 -11.96 -5.69
CA ASP A 173 12.24 -12.45 -7.03
C ASP A 173 10.98 -12.70 -7.88
N SER A 174 9.96 -13.33 -7.32
CA SER A 174 8.66 -13.55 -7.99
C SER A 174 7.93 -12.23 -8.23
N MET A 175 7.96 -11.34 -7.24
CA MET A 175 7.41 -9.99 -7.36
C MET A 175 8.10 -9.20 -8.48
N ALA A 176 9.43 -9.21 -8.54
CA ALA A 176 10.23 -8.58 -9.60
C ALA A 176 9.88 -9.11 -10.99
N GLN A 177 9.68 -10.44 -11.12
CA GLN A 177 9.25 -11.04 -12.37
C GLN A 177 7.83 -10.61 -12.76
N TRP A 178 6.90 -10.52 -11.82
CA TRP A 178 5.55 -10.04 -12.10
C TRP A 178 5.58 -8.57 -12.54
N ILE A 179 6.28 -7.69 -11.80
CA ILE A 179 6.42 -6.27 -12.14
C ILE A 179 6.95 -6.09 -13.56
N SER A 180 7.96 -6.89 -13.96
CA SER A 180 8.58 -6.77 -15.29
C SER A 180 7.64 -7.11 -16.47
N LYS A 181 6.54 -7.80 -16.20
CA LYS A 181 5.52 -8.12 -17.20
C LYS A 181 4.42 -7.07 -17.28
N GLN A 182 4.40 -6.14 -16.33
CA GLN A 182 3.43 -5.05 -16.28
C GLN A 182 3.96 -3.83 -17.02
N ASN A 183 3.05 -2.94 -17.41
CA ASN A 183 3.39 -1.71 -18.11
C ASN A 183 3.49 -0.51 -17.14
N PHE A 184 4.32 -0.64 -16.09
CA PHE A 184 4.59 0.47 -15.18
C PHE A 184 5.63 1.44 -15.77
N ASP A 185 5.44 2.75 -15.52
CA ASP A 185 6.44 3.78 -15.88
C ASP A 185 7.53 3.85 -14.82
N PHE A 186 7.20 3.61 -13.55
CA PHE A 186 8.12 3.68 -12.43
C PHE A 186 7.93 2.49 -11.48
N VAL A 187 9.03 2.09 -10.85
CA VAL A 187 9.04 1.06 -9.81
C VAL A 187 9.80 1.60 -8.61
N PHE A 188 9.15 1.58 -7.47
CA PHE A 188 9.73 2.05 -6.22
C PHE A 188 9.67 0.97 -5.15
N PHE A 189 10.84 0.53 -4.69
CA PHE A 189 11.00 -0.36 -3.55
C PHE A 189 11.34 0.46 -2.31
N ASN A 190 10.40 0.52 -1.36
CA ASN A 190 10.58 1.17 -0.08
C ASN A 190 10.92 0.13 1.01
N TYR A 191 11.53 0.55 2.11
CA TYR A 191 11.86 -0.33 3.24
C TYR A 191 11.04 0.09 4.45
N LEU A 192 10.32 -0.87 5.05
CA LEU A 192 9.56 -0.62 6.28
C LEU A 192 10.54 -0.44 7.45
N GLN A 193 10.65 0.78 7.96
CA GLN A 193 11.61 1.13 9.02
C GLN A 193 10.94 1.33 10.38
N GLU A 194 9.79 2.02 10.41
CA GLU A 194 9.17 2.47 11.65
C GLU A 194 8.56 1.35 12.49
N ASP A 195 7.91 0.37 11.86
CA ASP A 195 7.40 -0.80 12.57
C ASP A 195 8.48 -1.87 12.67
N LYS A 196 9.21 -1.86 13.80
CA LYS A 196 10.31 -2.79 14.06
C LYS A 196 9.89 -4.27 13.96
N VAL A 197 8.61 -4.57 14.19
CA VAL A 197 8.09 -5.94 14.13
C VAL A 197 8.13 -6.49 12.70
N TRP A 198 7.86 -5.63 11.72
CA TRP A 198 7.82 -6.02 10.32
C TRP A 198 9.11 -5.66 9.54
N ASN A 199 10.07 -4.99 10.17
CA ASN A 199 11.33 -4.62 9.52
C ASN A 199 12.21 -5.86 9.28
N VAL A 200 12.65 -6.08 8.05
CA VAL A 200 13.48 -7.22 7.64
C VAL A 200 14.81 -7.33 8.38
N GLN A 201 15.36 -6.24 8.88
CA GLN A 201 16.58 -6.24 9.70
C GLN A 201 16.39 -6.95 11.05
N ASN A 202 15.16 -7.11 11.48
CA ASN A 202 14.78 -7.72 12.74
C ASN A 202 14.36 -9.21 12.61
N LEU A 203 14.57 -9.83 11.44
CA LEU A 203 14.44 -11.28 11.31
C LEU A 203 15.58 -12.00 12.06
N PRO A 204 15.32 -13.19 12.65
CA PRO A 204 16.40 -14.06 13.11
C PRO A 204 17.36 -14.43 12.00
N ASN A 205 18.64 -14.61 12.36
CA ASN A 205 19.71 -14.89 11.38
C ASN A 205 19.49 -16.18 10.58
N GLU A 206 18.84 -17.19 11.16
CA GLU A 206 18.48 -18.42 10.45
C GLU A 206 17.59 -18.14 9.23
N TYR A 207 16.56 -17.31 9.36
CA TYR A 207 15.68 -16.93 8.24
C TYR A 207 16.37 -15.97 7.27
N LYS A 208 17.19 -15.03 7.77
CA LYS A 208 18.02 -14.17 6.90
C LYS A 208 18.94 -15.01 6.00
N ASN A 209 19.52 -16.07 6.53
CA ASN A 209 20.41 -16.95 5.77
C ASN A 209 19.64 -17.70 4.66
N VAL A 210 18.43 -18.18 4.93
CA VAL A 210 17.57 -18.83 3.92
C VAL A 210 17.24 -17.86 2.78
N ILE A 211 16.81 -16.64 3.14
CA ILE A 211 16.50 -15.59 2.17
C ILE A 211 17.73 -15.20 1.36
N GLN A 212 18.89 -15.03 2.01
CA GLN A 212 20.15 -14.69 1.34
C GLN A 212 20.62 -15.81 0.38
N GLN A 213 20.44 -17.08 0.75
CA GLN A 213 20.77 -18.20 -0.13
C GLN A 213 19.90 -18.24 -1.39
N LYS A 214 18.61 -17.89 -1.27
CA LYS A 214 17.69 -17.83 -2.39
C LYS A 214 17.96 -16.59 -3.26
N LEU A 215 17.87 -15.41 -2.67
CA LEU A 215 17.92 -14.16 -3.42
C LEU A 215 19.31 -13.73 -3.81
N GLY A 216 20.36 -14.16 -3.10
CA GLY A 216 21.75 -13.88 -3.44
C GLY A 216 22.20 -14.49 -4.78
N LYS A 217 21.45 -15.47 -5.30
CA LYS A 217 21.69 -16.09 -6.61
C LYS A 217 20.71 -15.59 -7.68
N TYR A 218 19.81 -14.68 -7.30
CA TYR A 218 18.82 -14.17 -8.25
C TYR A 218 19.51 -13.32 -9.32
N SER A 219 19.20 -13.65 -10.58
CA SER A 219 19.55 -12.87 -11.75
C SER A 219 18.32 -12.73 -12.63
N GLY A 220 17.88 -11.51 -12.85
CA GLY A 220 16.63 -11.22 -13.56
C GLY A 220 16.21 -9.76 -13.45
N PRO A 221 14.95 -9.44 -13.79
CA PRO A 221 14.43 -8.09 -13.67
C PRO A 221 14.63 -7.53 -12.25
N TYR A 222 15.04 -6.26 -12.16
CA TYR A 222 15.27 -5.58 -10.86
C TYR A 222 16.28 -6.28 -9.95
N GLU A 223 17.27 -7.00 -10.52
CA GLU A 223 18.31 -7.71 -9.76
C GLU A 223 19.00 -6.79 -8.75
N GLN A 224 19.35 -5.56 -9.16
CA GLN A 224 20.03 -4.61 -8.27
C GLN A 224 19.19 -4.24 -7.04
N ASP A 225 17.89 -4.06 -7.22
CA ASP A 225 16.95 -3.73 -6.13
C ASP A 225 16.79 -4.94 -5.19
N VAL A 226 16.63 -6.15 -5.75
CA VAL A 226 16.60 -7.40 -4.98
C VAL A 226 17.87 -7.58 -4.15
N GLN A 227 19.04 -7.38 -4.75
CA GLN A 227 20.33 -7.46 -4.04
C GLN A 227 20.46 -6.36 -2.99
N GLN A 228 19.94 -5.17 -3.25
CA GLN A 228 19.91 -4.09 -2.27
C GLN A 228 19.02 -4.42 -1.07
N ALA A 229 17.88 -5.06 -1.30
CA ALA A 229 16.99 -5.53 -0.23
C ALA A 229 17.70 -6.57 0.67
N VAL A 230 18.42 -7.50 0.07
CA VAL A 230 19.24 -8.48 0.83
C VAL A 230 20.33 -7.78 1.65
N ARG A 231 21.05 -6.81 1.05
CA ARG A 231 22.05 -6.02 1.78
C ARG A 231 21.44 -5.23 2.94
N TYR A 232 20.29 -4.61 2.72
CA TYR A 232 19.57 -3.89 3.78
C TYR A 232 19.15 -4.83 4.91
N MET A 233 18.58 -5.98 4.59
CA MET A 233 18.16 -6.99 5.59
C MET A 233 19.34 -7.45 6.46
N THR A 234 20.51 -7.66 5.84
CA THR A 234 21.71 -8.18 6.53
C THR A 234 22.61 -7.12 7.16
N SER A 235 22.33 -5.83 6.92
CA SER A 235 23.18 -4.72 7.39
C SER A 235 23.16 -4.53 8.90
N VAL A 236 22.10 -5.00 9.58
CA VAL A 236 21.94 -4.90 11.05
C VAL A 236 21.39 -6.22 11.57
N ASP A 237 21.87 -6.65 12.73
CA ASP A 237 21.25 -7.70 13.52
C ASP A 237 20.33 -7.05 14.58
N GLY A 238 19.11 -6.74 14.17
CA GLY A 238 18.13 -6.05 15.01
C GLY A 238 17.19 -6.99 15.77
N PHE A 239 17.36 -8.32 15.63
CA PHE A 239 16.50 -9.29 16.30
C PHE A 239 16.71 -9.30 17.81
N THR A 240 15.61 -9.24 18.56
CA THR A 240 15.61 -9.35 20.02
C THR A 240 14.42 -10.22 20.46
N ALA A 241 14.51 -10.79 21.68
CA ALA A 241 13.41 -11.54 22.26
C ALA A 241 12.13 -10.70 22.36
N GLU A 242 12.23 -9.41 22.69
CA GLU A 242 11.09 -8.50 22.74
C GLU A 242 10.41 -8.37 21.37
N ILE A 243 11.20 -8.23 20.29
CA ILE A 243 10.66 -8.14 18.92
C ILE A 243 10.00 -9.45 18.53
N LYS A 244 10.60 -10.61 18.87
CA LYS A 244 9.99 -11.93 18.65
C LYS A 244 8.63 -12.04 19.35
N ASP A 245 8.55 -11.73 20.62
CA ASP A 245 7.32 -11.80 21.39
C ASP A 245 6.22 -10.88 20.86
N ARG A 246 6.60 -9.69 20.38
CA ARG A 246 5.67 -8.75 19.74
C ARG A 246 5.20 -9.25 18.39
N LEU A 247 6.09 -9.85 17.58
CA LEU A 247 5.74 -10.43 16.27
C LEU A 247 4.76 -11.60 16.48
N ILE A 248 5.08 -12.53 17.34
CA ILE A 248 4.21 -13.68 17.66
C ILE A 248 2.83 -13.20 18.08
N ARG A 249 2.72 -12.29 19.05
CA ARG A 249 1.43 -11.74 19.49
C ARG A 249 0.68 -11.07 18.32
N LYS A 250 1.34 -10.20 17.57
CA LYS A 250 0.70 -9.44 16.48
C LYS A 250 0.17 -10.36 15.37
N VAL A 251 0.90 -11.43 15.07
CA VAL A 251 0.49 -12.42 14.07
C VAL A 251 -0.62 -13.30 14.62
N THR A 252 -0.42 -13.93 15.78
CA THR A 252 -1.39 -14.89 16.35
C THR A 252 -2.73 -14.26 16.68
N ASP A 253 -2.76 -13.03 17.21
CA ASP A 253 -4.00 -12.32 17.50
C ASP A 253 -4.77 -12.01 16.22
N SER A 254 -4.07 -11.54 15.17
CA SER A 254 -4.69 -11.26 13.89
C SER A 254 -5.16 -12.53 13.19
N ASP A 255 -4.34 -13.58 13.15
CA ASP A 255 -4.68 -14.85 12.49
C ASP A 255 -5.87 -15.53 13.16
N LYS A 256 -5.89 -15.55 14.50
CA LYS A 256 -7.05 -16.05 15.25
C LYS A 256 -8.33 -15.29 14.91
N PHE A 257 -8.26 -13.95 14.84
CA PHE A 257 -9.41 -13.11 14.54
C PHE A 257 -9.89 -13.26 13.09
N ARG A 258 -8.95 -13.40 12.15
CA ARG A 258 -9.20 -13.47 10.70
C ARG A 258 -9.32 -14.91 10.17
N LYS A 259 -9.03 -15.91 11.00
CA LYS A 259 -8.99 -17.34 10.64
C LYS A 259 -7.96 -17.62 9.54
N GLU A 260 -6.80 -17.00 9.67
CA GLU A 260 -5.64 -17.17 8.79
C GLU A 260 -4.52 -17.93 9.51
N ASN A 261 -3.48 -18.31 8.75
CA ASN A 261 -2.28 -18.96 9.31
C ASN A 261 -1.05 -18.42 8.56
N PHE A 262 -0.20 -17.70 9.30
CA PHE A 262 1.01 -17.09 8.75
C PHE A 262 1.94 -18.11 8.11
N GLU A 263 2.26 -19.20 8.79
CA GLU A 263 3.24 -20.18 8.30
C GLU A 263 2.71 -21.03 7.15
N ALA A 264 1.38 -21.13 6.98
CA ALA A 264 0.80 -21.76 5.80
C ALA A 264 1.04 -20.88 4.54
N VAL A 265 0.98 -19.55 4.68
CA VAL A 265 1.22 -18.61 3.58
C VAL A 265 2.73 -18.37 3.36
N PHE A 266 3.51 -18.40 4.44
CA PHE A 266 4.95 -18.13 4.44
C PHE A 266 5.74 -19.32 5.02
N PRO A 267 5.77 -20.48 4.33
CA PRO A 267 6.38 -21.72 4.85
C PRO A 267 7.89 -21.59 5.10
N GLU A 268 8.56 -20.61 4.50
CA GLU A 268 9.96 -20.28 4.77
C GLU A 268 10.21 -19.82 6.22
N TYR A 269 9.16 -19.46 6.94
CA TYR A 269 9.20 -19.02 8.33
C TYR A 269 8.65 -20.06 9.32
N ALA A 270 8.58 -21.32 8.90
CA ALA A 270 8.13 -22.39 9.78
C ALA A 270 8.90 -22.41 11.11
N GLY A 271 8.18 -22.47 12.26
CA GLY A 271 8.75 -22.39 13.60
C GLY A 271 9.10 -20.97 14.09
N LEU A 272 8.79 -19.92 13.30
CA LEU A 272 8.97 -18.53 13.76
C LEU A 272 7.82 -18.08 14.69
N ILE A 273 6.60 -18.48 14.37
CA ILE A 273 5.36 -18.00 15.00
C ILE A 273 4.71 -19.08 15.86
N TYR A 274 4.56 -20.29 15.30
CA TYR A 274 3.87 -21.42 15.93
C TYR A 274 4.89 -22.52 16.23
N ASP A 275 5.28 -22.65 17.49
CA ASP A 275 6.09 -23.77 18.02
C ASP A 275 5.21 -24.97 18.32
#